data_8458141382f1d2a00ccf3fbf5cb989ec
#
_entry.id   8458141382f1d2a00ccf3fbf5cb989ec
#
_cell.length_a   1.000
_cell.length_b   1.000
_cell.length_c   1.000
_cell.angle_alpha   90.00
_cell.angle_beta   90.00
_cell.angle_gamma   90.00
#
_symmetry.space_group_name_H-M   'P 1'
#
loop_
_entity.id
_entity.type
_entity.pdbx_description
1 polymer ?
#
loop_
_entity_poly.entity_id
_entity_poly.type
_entity_poly.pdbx_seq_one_letter_code
_entity_poly.pdbx_strand_id
1 'polypeptide(L)'
;MIAWSLLLALTFAQGPATKKVEIVSVTGCLREQGANTWMLVAATDPVPSLANQAQGEDIPKAPPAGKNTFRLIGISEFNLPQHRDRTMVIRGLFIKDKVSRINVTSVVEAAASCAPNAPK
;
A
#
# COMPACT_ATOMS: atom_id res chain seq x y z
N MET A 1 15.63 20.93 59.24
CA MET A 1 15.66 21.41 57.86
C MET A 1 15.30 20.31 56.93
N ILE A 2 14.20 20.44 56.27
CA ILE A 2 13.68 19.44 55.33
C ILE A 2 14.12 19.85 53.94
N ALA A 3 15.01 19.03 53.35
CA ALA A 3 15.33 19.21 51.93
C ALA A 3 14.19 18.69 51.09
N TRP A 4 13.54 19.58 50.42
CA TRP A 4 12.53 19.21 49.47
C TRP A 4 13.22 18.85 48.18
N SER A 5 13.37 17.55 47.93
CA SER A 5 13.68 17.09 46.60
C SER A 5 12.43 17.22 45.79
N LEU A 6 12.31 18.30 45.02
CA LEU A 6 11.35 18.37 43.98
C LEU A 6 11.79 17.37 42.89
N LEU A 7 11.25 16.18 42.97
CA LEU A 7 11.28 15.28 41.83
C LEU A 7 10.35 15.87 40.80
N LEU A 8 10.90 16.66 39.90
CA LEU A 8 10.21 16.97 38.68
C LEU A 8 10.16 15.67 37.88
N ALA A 9 9.07 14.96 37.99
CA ALA A 9 8.75 13.91 37.05
C ALA A 9 8.46 14.59 35.72
N LEU A 10 9.47 14.66 34.88
CA LEU A 10 9.27 14.98 33.48
C LEU A 10 8.53 13.81 32.87
N THR A 11 7.25 13.83 32.98
CA THR A 11 6.43 13.03 32.07
C THR A 11 6.60 13.62 30.69
N PHE A 12 7.46 13.01 29.90
CA PHE A 12 7.40 13.22 28.47
C PHE A 12 6.06 12.68 28.02
N ALA A 13 5.08 13.55 27.90
CA ALA A 13 3.95 13.26 27.07
C ALA A 13 4.52 13.04 25.68
N GLN A 14 4.74 11.79 25.35
CA GLN A 14 4.92 11.42 23.96
C GLN A 14 3.69 11.93 23.25
N GLY A 15 3.88 12.91 22.37
CA GLY A 15 2.82 13.43 21.55
C GLY A 15 2.05 12.30 20.86
N PRO A 16 0.84 12.57 20.39
CA PRO A 16 0.02 11.55 19.75
C PRO A 16 0.91 10.78 18.79
N ALA A 17 0.92 9.46 18.95
CA ALA A 17 1.67 8.59 18.10
C ALA A 17 1.40 9.04 16.66
N THR A 18 2.35 9.69 16.05
CA THR A 18 2.34 9.96 14.63
C THR A 18 1.97 8.67 13.98
N LYS A 19 0.84 8.66 13.27
CA LYS A 19 0.43 7.49 12.51
C LYS A 19 1.65 7.04 11.74
N LYS A 20 2.22 5.92 12.13
CA LYS A 20 3.29 5.29 11.38
C LYS A 20 2.76 5.06 10.00
N VAL A 21 3.29 5.80 9.04
CA VAL A 21 3.00 5.54 7.63
C VAL A 21 3.73 4.26 7.30
N GLU A 22 2.98 3.19 7.18
CA GLU A 22 3.56 1.89 6.87
C GLU A 22 3.66 1.70 5.37
N ILE A 23 4.83 1.22 4.93
CA ILE A 23 4.97 0.71 3.57
C ILE A 23 4.36 -0.68 3.56
N VAL A 24 3.41 -0.86 2.67
CA VAL A 24 2.71 -2.13 2.50
C VAL A 24 2.93 -2.68 1.10
N SER A 25 2.71 -3.99 0.96
CA SER A 25 2.67 -4.67 -0.32
C SER A 25 1.28 -5.25 -0.52
N VAL A 26 0.71 -5.05 -1.70
CA VAL A 26 -0.56 -5.62 -2.10
C VAL A 26 -0.43 -6.16 -3.52
N THR A 27 -1.19 -7.20 -3.82
CA THR A 27 -1.23 -7.79 -5.15
C THR A 27 -2.67 -7.78 -5.64
N GLY A 28 -2.89 -7.27 -6.84
CA GLY A 28 -4.23 -7.20 -7.39
C GLY A 28 -4.23 -6.81 -8.87
N CYS A 29 -5.41 -6.60 -9.38
CA CYS A 29 -5.62 -6.25 -10.79
C CYS A 29 -5.60 -4.73 -10.97
N LEU A 30 -4.76 -4.25 -11.86
CA LEU A 30 -4.66 -2.83 -12.17
C LEU A 30 -5.75 -2.44 -13.17
N ARG A 31 -6.62 -1.52 -12.78
CA ARG A 31 -7.70 -0.98 -13.60
C ARG A 31 -7.64 0.53 -13.64
N GLU A 32 -7.94 1.09 -14.80
CA GLU A 32 -8.19 2.52 -14.93
C GLU A 32 -9.69 2.77 -14.81
N GLN A 33 -10.07 3.69 -13.91
CA GLN A 33 -11.46 4.11 -13.75
C GLN A 33 -11.57 5.59 -14.08
N GLY A 34 -12.03 5.89 -15.28
CA GLY A 34 -12.07 7.27 -15.76
C GLY A 34 -10.68 7.83 -16.06
N ALA A 35 -10.61 9.11 -16.40
CA ALA A 35 -9.36 9.73 -16.79
C ALA A 35 -8.41 9.84 -15.62
N ASN A 36 -7.23 9.24 -15.75
CA ASN A 36 -6.12 9.32 -14.79
C ASN A 36 -6.45 8.83 -13.37
N THR A 37 -7.50 8.02 -13.20
CA THR A 37 -7.82 7.39 -11.92
C THR A 37 -7.48 5.92 -12.00
N TRP A 38 -6.52 5.50 -11.18
CA TRP A 38 -6.03 4.12 -11.19
C TRP A 38 -6.42 3.43 -9.90
N MET A 39 -6.93 2.21 -10.04
CA MET A 39 -7.39 1.38 -8.94
C MET A 39 -6.71 0.02 -9.01
N LEU A 40 -6.44 -0.55 -7.86
CA LEU A 40 -6.04 -1.94 -7.74
C LEU A 40 -7.23 -2.70 -7.16
N VAL A 41 -7.85 -3.56 -7.96
CA VAL A 41 -9.06 -4.30 -7.59
C VAL A 41 -8.74 -5.76 -7.35
N ALA A 42 -9.66 -6.47 -6.68
CA ALA A 42 -9.44 -7.86 -6.27
C ALA A 42 -8.09 -8.04 -5.57
N ALA A 43 -7.72 -7.06 -4.77
CA ALA A 43 -6.40 -6.98 -4.15
C ALA A 43 -6.35 -7.76 -2.84
N THR A 44 -5.17 -8.31 -2.57
CA THR A 44 -4.87 -8.98 -1.30
C THR A 44 -4.89 -7.99 -0.15
N ASP A 45 -4.96 -8.50 1.09
CA ASP A 45 -4.82 -7.66 2.26
C ASP A 45 -3.42 -7.02 2.28
N PRO A 46 -3.31 -5.77 2.75
CA PRO A 46 -2.02 -5.12 2.87
C PRO A 46 -1.11 -5.88 3.85
N VAL A 47 0.10 -6.13 3.42
CA VAL A 47 1.12 -6.79 4.22
C VAL A 47 2.27 -5.81 4.43
N PRO A 48 2.77 -5.63 5.67
CA PRO A 48 3.93 -4.78 5.90
C PRO A 48 5.09 -5.18 5.01
N SER A 49 5.76 -4.19 4.42
CA SER A 49 6.90 -4.42 3.56
C SER A 49 8.12 -3.72 4.13
N LEU A 50 9.23 -4.44 4.24
CA LEU A 50 10.49 -3.88 4.73
C LEU A 50 11.33 -3.26 3.59
N ALA A 51 10.97 -3.55 2.35
CA ALA A 51 11.70 -3.07 1.18
C ALA A 51 10.80 -2.18 0.32
N ASN A 52 11.40 -1.20 -0.33
CA ASN A 52 10.68 -0.30 -1.23
C ASN A 52 10.36 -0.94 -2.58
N GLN A 53 11.04 -2.02 -2.91
CA GLN A 53 10.85 -2.73 -4.17
C GLN A 53 10.49 -4.19 -3.92
N ALA A 54 9.62 -4.73 -4.76
CA ALA A 54 9.27 -6.14 -4.70
C ALA A 54 10.49 -7.01 -5.00
N GLN A 55 10.69 -8.02 -4.17
CA GLN A 55 11.67 -9.07 -4.43
C GLN A 55 10.99 -10.21 -5.18
N GLY A 56 11.78 -11.03 -5.86
CA GLY A 56 11.23 -12.14 -6.64
C GLY A 56 10.34 -13.08 -5.84
N GLU A 57 10.65 -13.30 -4.58
CA GLU A 57 9.88 -14.13 -3.67
C GLU A 57 8.52 -13.54 -3.28
N ASP A 58 8.33 -12.22 -3.46
CA ASP A 58 7.07 -11.55 -3.18
C ASP A 58 6.07 -11.68 -4.33
N ILE A 59 6.53 -12.16 -5.47
CA ILE A 59 5.70 -12.27 -6.67
C ILE A 59 5.00 -13.62 -6.65
N PRO A 60 3.66 -13.66 -6.53
CA PRO A 60 2.94 -14.92 -6.50
C PRO A 60 3.02 -15.63 -7.85
N LYS A 61 3.07 -16.96 -7.82
CA LYS A 61 3.11 -17.80 -9.02
C LYS A 61 1.80 -17.77 -9.82
N ALA A 62 0.70 -17.49 -9.13
CA ALA A 62 -0.62 -17.37 -9.74
C ALA A 62 -1.29 -16.09 -9.23
N PRO A 63 -2.14 -15.44 -10.04
CA PRO A 63 -2.83 -14.24 -9.59
C PRO A 63 -3.70 -14.55 -8.38
N PRO A 64 -3.46 -13.92 -7.21
CA PRO A 64 -4.34 -14.10 -6.06
C PRO A 64 -5.67 -13.40 -6.31
N ALA A 65 -6.74 -13.97 -5.78
CA ALA A 65 -8.05 -13.34 -5.77
C ALA A 65 -8.29 -12.73 -4.38
N GLY A 66 -8.02 -11.45 -4.25
CA GLY A 66 -8.32 -10.67 -3.06
C GLY A 66 -9.70 -10.04 -3.12
N LYS A 67 -10.08 -9.32 -2.07
CA LYS A 67 -11.37 -8.66 -1.96
C LYS A 67 -11.27 -7.14 -1.86
N ASN A 68 -10.07 -6.62 -1.80
CA ASN A 68 -9.86 -5.20 -1.53
C ASN A 68 -9.78 -4.39 -2.82
N THR A 69 -10.12 -3.13 -2.69
CA THR A 69 -9.94 -2.13 -3.74
C THR A 69 -9.16 -0.97 -3.14
N PHE A 70 -8.08 -0.59 -3.81
CA PHE A 70 -7.24 0.54 -3.40
C PHE A 70 -7.14 1.55 -4.52
N ARG A 71 -7.21 2.83 -4.17
CA ARG A 71 -6.88 3.91 -5.11
C ARG A 71 -5.38 4.14 -5.09
N LEU A 72 -4.77 4.20 -6.27
CA LEU A 72 -3.34 4.43 -6.40
C LEU A 72 -3.08 5.91 -6.64
N ILE A 73 -2.18 6.49 -5.85
CA ILE A 73 -1.76 7.88 -5.95
C ILE A 73 -0.24 7.96 -6.03
N GLY A 74 0.31 9.14 -6.37
CA GLY A 74 1.75 9.29 -6.53
C GLY A 74 2.31 8.49 -7.70
N ILE A 75 1.52 8.36 -8.78
CA ILE A 75 1.75 7.39 -9.85
C ILE A 75 2.44 7.97 -11.08
N SER A 76 2.77 9.25 -11.07
CA SER A 76 3.29 9.94 -12.27
C SER A 76 4.62 9.37 -12.78
N GLU A 77 5.43 8.75 -11.92
CA GLU A 77 6.71 8.15 -12.28
C GLU A 77 6.57 6.74 -12.82
N PHE A 78 5.39 6.15 -12.69
CA PHE A 78 5.14 4.77 -13.09
C PHE A 78 4.25 4.77 -14.33
N ASN A 79 4.67 4.07 -15.36
CA ASN A 79 3.91 4.00 -16.60
C ASN A 79 2.76 3.01 -16.45
N LEU A 80 1.73 3.37 -15.68
CA LEU A 80 0.60 2.49 -15.40
C LEU A 80 -0.19 2.07 -16.63
N PRO A 81 -0.38 2.91 -17.68
CA PRO A 81 -1.10 2.47 -18.87
C PRO A 81 -0.57 1.20 -19.52
N GLN A 82 0.75 0.97 -19.48
CA GLN A 82 1.32 -0.24 -20.06
C GLN A 82 1.02 -1.50 -19.23
N HIS A 83 0.61 -1.33 -17.98
CA HIS A 83 0.28 -2.44 -17.06
C HIS A 83 -1.23 -2.61 -16.87
N ARG A 84 -2.04 -1.90 -17.64
CA ARG A 84 -3.50 -1.96 -17.53
C ARG A 84 -3.97 -3.40 -17.69
N ASP A 85 -4.93 -3.80 -16.85
CA ASP A 85 -5.58 -5.11 -16.87
C ASP A 85 -4.63 -6.28 -16.59
N ARG A 86 -3.55 -6.00 -15.87
CA ARG A 86 -2.57 -7.00 -15.46
C ARG A 86 -2.55 -7.12 -13.95
N THR A 87 -2.10 -8.27 -13.46
CA THR A 87 -1.89 -8.47 -12.03
C THR A 87 -0.57 -7.84 -11.63
N MET A 88 -0.63 -6.92 -10.66
CA MET A 88 0.51 -6.15 -10.22
C MET A 88 0.77 -6.35 -8.74
N VAL A 89 2.04 -6.39 -8.37
CA VAL A 89 2.47 -6.19 -6.98
C VAL A 89 2.77 -4.71 -6.80
N ILE A 90 2.00 -4.06 -5.95
CA ILE A 90 2.11 -2.64 -5.67
C ILE A 90 2.62 -2.46 -4.25
N ARG A 91 3.66 -1.66 -4.09
CA ARG A 91 4.15 -1.23 -2.78
C ARG A 91 4.01 0.25 -2.63
N GLY A 92 3.78 0.68 -1.43
CA GLY A 92 3.67 2.10 -1.13
C GLY A 92 3.17 2.38 0.26
N LEU A 93 2.99 3.66 0.53
CA LEU A 93 2.48 4.14 1.80
C LEU A 93 0.98 3.92 1.86
N PHE A 94 0.53 3.20 2.88
CA PHE A 94 -0.88 2.90 3.07
C PHE A 94 -1.60 4.06 3.76
N ILE A 95 -2.67 4.54 3.15
CA ILE A 95 -3.49 5.62 3.70
C ILE A 95 -4.92 5.09 3.84
N LYS A 96 -5.34 4.86 5.07
CA LYS A 96 -6.67 4.35 5.36
C LYS A 96 -7.71 5.45 5.14
N ASP A 97 -8.73 5.13 4.35
CA ASP A 97 -9.85 6.02 4.04
C ASP A 97 -11.08 5.15 3.71
N LYS A 98 -12.19 5.75 3.31
CA LYS A 98 -13.38 5.01 2.83
C LYS A 98 -13.00 4.07 1.70
N VAL A 99 -12.30 4.57 0.71
CA VAL A 99 -11.52 3.77 -0.22
C VAL A 99 -10.06 4.04 0.13
N SER A 100 -9.39 3.05 0.69
CA SER A 100 -8.00 3.22 1.11
C SER A 100 -7.12 3.51 -0.10
N ARG A 101 -6.09 4.31 0.13
CA ARG A 101 -5.18 4.76 -0.92
C ARG A 101 -3.79 4.19 -0.65
N ILE A 102 -3.05 3.99 -1.72
CA ILE A 102 -1.64 3.66 -1.66
C ILE A 102 -0.87 4.70 -2.43
N ASN A 103 0.03 5.40 -1.75
CA ASN A 103 0.99 6.27 -2.40
C ASN A 103 2.14 5.40 -2.92
N VAL A 104 2.14 5.15 -4.21
CA VAL A 104 2.93 4.10 -4.83
C VAL A 104 4.42 4.42 -4.79
N THR A 105 5.20 3.44 -4.36
CA THR A 105 6.67 3.51 -4.38
C THR A 105 7.29 2.47 -5.31
N SER A 106 6.56 1.41 -5.67
CA SER A 106 7.04 0.36 -6.55
C SER A 106 5.89 -0.34 -7.24
N VAL A 107 6.07 -0.67 -8.51
CA VAL A 107 5.14 -1.49 -9.29
C VAL A 107 5.92 -2.61 -9.97
N VAL A 108 5.43 -3.83 -9.82
CA VAL A 108 6.02 -5.02 -10.45
C VAL A 108 4.89 -5.87 -11.03
N GLU A 109 5.02 -6.26 -12.29
CA GLU A 109 4.04 -7.14 -12.92
C GLU A 109 4.18 -8.56 -12.39
N ALA A 110 3.09 -9.11 -11.89
CA ALA A 110 3.04 -10.49 -11.39
C ALA A 110 2.47 -11.45 -12.43
N ALA A 111 1.55 -11.00 -13.26
CA ALA A 111 0.97 -11.81 -14.34
C ALA A 111 0.48 -10.91 -15.47
N ALA A 112 0.47 -11.45 -16.66
CA ALA A 112 0.06 -10.71 -17.87
C ALA A 112 -1.45 -10.47 -17.95
N SER A 113 -2.23 -11.11 -17.08
CA SER A 113 -3.68 -10.95 -17.04
C SER A 113 -4.14 -10.93 -15.58
N CYS A 114 -5.34 -10.43 -15.36
CA CYS A 114 -5.97 -10.48 -14.03
C CYS A 114 -6.62 -11.84 -13.78
N ALA A 115 -6.91 -12.12 -12.49
CA ALA A 115 -7.69 -13.30 -12.13
C ALA A 115 -9.05 -13.27 -12.83
N PRO A 116 -9.60 -14.45 -13.27
CA PRO A 116 -10.85 -14.48 -14.05
C PRO A 116 -12.05 -13.82 -13.37
N ASN A 117 -12.06 -13.78 -12.03
CA ASN A 117 -13.13 -13.19 -11.23
C ASN A 117 -12.86 -11.73 -10.84
N ALA A 118 -11.79 -11.12 -11.31
CA ALA A 118 -11.50 -9.73 -10.99
C ALA A 118 -12.55 -8.82 -11.63
N PRO A 119 -13.06 -7.81 -10.92
CA PRO A 119 -14.02 -6.85 -11.49
C PRO A 119 -13.42 -6.12 -12.69
N LYS A 120 -14.23 -5.92 -13.69
CA LYS A 120 -13.84 -5.11 -14.86
C LYS A 120 -13.95 -3.63 -14.57
#